data_b3849b681138455adb93c2c6d13a9941
#
_entry.id   b3849b681138455adb93c2c6d13a9941
#
_cell.length_a   1.000
_cell.length_b   1.000
_cell.length_c   1.000
_cell.angle_alpha   90.00
_cell.angle_beta   90.00
_cell.angle_gamma   90.00
#
_symmetry.space_group_name_H-M   'P 1'
#
loop_
_entity.id
_entity.type
_entity.pdbx_description
1 polymer ?
#
loop_
_entity_poly.entity_id
_entity_poly.type
_entity_poly.pdbx_seq_one_letter_code
_entity_poly.pdbx_strand_id
1 'polypeptide(L)'
;MRKFLRIYLFSAFLLASGMLLSACQSAADQRVCFFGSSVCRGVGADALHGYAAQVSETLPAGWESVNISVDGNNTYDLFARFDRDMTPVEAKYVVIGISLGNEGVHEKGARAVLSYKENMPRLIRMLQEQGRVVIVTNNYPRADFNEVDYEDLCAVNLEVQQWDVPTINVFGTIDDGAGRWAEHMWNGSDIYHPNQLGHEAMASAFPLTMWEAMQAGKPLPEYIPTQGDENGVECVSFVPEGQVQSYTLSYISADTLYTEVYSAAQQKLWQYANGQLVAASEGIDKAVGTITIQGNNIHQVLFYRAAMTEREVHALARGKMLRSSLEIYCPLLCGDTTNYAQTMNCVTIHNK
;
A
#
# COMPACT_ATOMS: atom_id res chain seq x y z
N MET A 1 -17.14 43.42 -40.26
CA MET A 1 -16.11 43.56 -39.21
C MET A 1 -16.60 43.38 -37.77
N ARG A 2 -17.78 43.91 -37.36
CA ARG A 2 -18.25 43.81 -35.95
C ARG A 2 -18.69 42.39 -35.49
N LYS A 3 -19.06 41.46 -36.35
CA LYS A 3 -19.47 40.09 -35.98
C LYS A 3 -18.27 39.17 -35.73
N PHE A 4 -17.16 39.35 -36.39
CA PHE A 4 -15.93 38.54 -36.18
C PHE A 4 -15.23 38.89 -34.85
N LEU A 5 -15.27 40.17 -34.44
CA LEU A 5 -14.65 40.59 -33.18
C LEU A 5 -15.34 40.02 -31.94
N ARG A 6 -16.65 39.75 -32.00
CA ARG A 6 -17.40 39.13 -30.89
C ARG A 6 -17.07 37.63 -30.68
N ILE A 7 -16.75 36.92 -31.77
CA ILE A 7 -16.39 35.50 -31.70
C ILE A 7 -14.99 35.31 -31.04
N TYR A 8 -14.03 36.17 -31.40
CA TYR A 8 -12.69 36.12 -30.79
C TYR A 8 -12.67 36.50 -29.33
N LEU A 9 -13.51 37.45 -28.89
CA LEU A 9 -13.62 37.81 -27.47
C LEU A 9 -14.28 36.71 -26.65
N PHE A 10 -15.25 35.98 -27.20
CA PHE A 10 -15.88 34.86 -26.51
C PHE A 10 -14.96 33.64 -26.38
N SER A 11 -14.16 33.34 -27.40
CA SER A 11 -13.17 32.28 -27.40
C SER A 11 -12.00 32.58 -26.44
N ALA A 12 -11.55 33.84 -26.37
CA ALA A 12 -10.50 34.26 -25.43
C ALA A 12 -10.98 34.22 -23.97
N PHE A 13 -12.28 34.51 -23.72
CA PHE A 13 -12.85 34.44 -22.38
C PHE A 13 -13.04 32.98 -21.91
N LEU A 14 -13.38 32.05 -22.81
CA LEU A 14 -13.46 30.61 -22.50
C LEU A 14 -12.07 29.98 -22.27
N LEU A 15 -11.05 30.42 -23.00
CA LEU A 15 -9.65 29.99 -22.77
C LEU A 15 -9.09 30.56 -21.46
N ALA A 16 -9.40 31.81 -21.12
CA ALA A 16 -8.98 32.45 -19.89
C ALA A 16 -9.72 31.87 -18.65
N SER A 17 -11.00 31.51 -18.78
CA SER A 17 -11.74 30.85 -17.72
C SER A 17 -11.31 29.38 -17.52
N GLY A 18 -10.88 28.67 -18.56
CA GLY A 18 -10.29 27.34 -18.48
C GLY A 18 -8.91 27.34 -17.80
N MET A 19 -8.11 28.39 -17.98
CA MET A 19 -6.81 28.56 -17.31
C MET A 19 -6.95 29.03 -15.85
N LEU A 20 -8.03 29.71 -15.48
CA LEU A 20 -8.29 30.15 -14.09
C LEU A 20 -8.88 29.05 -13.20
N LEU A 21 -9.43 27.97 -13.77
CA LEU A 21 -9.87 26.80 -13.01
C LEU A 21 -8.72 25.84 -12.66
N SER A 22 -7.53 26.04 -13.24
CA SER A 22 -6.32 25.25 -12.93
C SER A 22 -5.45 25.82 -11.80
N ALA A 23 -5.85 26.89 -11.15
CA ALA A 23 -5.02 27.60 -10.21
C ALA A 23 -5.75 27.96 -8.91
N CYS A 24 -6.02 26.95 -8.10
CA CYS A 24 -6.06 27.03 -6.63
C CYS A 24 -6.29 25.63 -6.05
N GLN A 25 -5.34 24.73 -6.25
CA GLN A 25 -5.22 23.62 -5.29
C GLN A 25 -4.84 24.26 -3.97
N SER A 26 -5.64 24.03 -2.93
CA SER A 26 -5.30 24.52 -1.62
C SER A 26 -4.05 23.78 -1.13
N ALA A 27 -3.22 24.42 -0.30
CA ALA A 27 -2.07 23.75 0.31
C ALA A 27 -2.50 22.48 1.08
N ALA A 28 -3.73 22.41 1.54
CA ALA A 28 -4.34 21.24 2.17
C ALA A 28 -4.49 20.05 1.20
N ASP A 29 -4.75 20.29 -0.09
CA ASP A 29 -4.94 19.25 -1.11
C ASP A 29 -3.64 18.52 -1.48
N GLN A 30 -2.50 19.05 -1.06
CA GLN A 30 -1.14 18.52 -1.27
C GLN A 30 -0.43 18.24 0.05
N ARG A 31 -1.19 17.97 1.11
CA ARG A 31 -0.61 17.66 2.43
C ARG A 31 -1.05 16.29 2.92
N VAL A 32 -0.07 15.55 3.46
CA VAL A 32 -0.22 14.23 4.09
C VAL A 32 -0.07 14.37 5.60
N CYS A 33 -1.00 13.83 6.37
CA CYS A 33 -0.91 13.74 7.83
C CYS A 33 -0.68 12.28 8.24
N PHE A 34 0.37 12.02 9.01
CA PHE A 34 0.57 10.73 9.68
C PHE A 34 -0.03 10.79 11.07
N PHE A 35 -0.98 9.89 11.35
CA PHE A 35 -1.78 9.85 12.56
C PHE A 35 -1.74 8.45 13.16
N GLY A 36 -0.84 8.22 14.11
CA GLY A 36 -0.57 6.88 14.62
C GLY A 36 0.12 6.85 15.98
N SER A 37 0.92 5.81 16.17
CA SER A 37 1.68 5.57 17.39
C SER A 37 3.20 5.73 17.19
N SER A 38 3.99 5.15 18.09
CA SER A 38 5.45 5.28 18.13
C SER A 38 6.17 4.86 16.85
N VAL A 39 5.78 3.74 16.23
CA VAL A 39 6.39 3.28 14.97
C VAL A 39 6.08 4.26 13.83
N CYS A 40 4.85 4.77 13.78
CA CYS A 40 4.48 5.81 12.82
C CYS A 40 5.23 7.14 13.08
N ARG A 41 5.56 7.44 14.34
CA ARG A 41 6.40 8.60 14.71
C ARG A 41 7.87 8.42 14.31
N GLY A 42 8.33 7.18 14.14
CA GLY A 42 9.70 6.84 13.77
C GLY A 42 10.56 6.33 14.94
N VAL A 43 9.95 5.93 16.07
CA VAL A 43 10.70 5.35 17.19
C VAL A 43 11.39 4.06 16.74
N GLY A 44 12.67 3.95 17.06
CA GLY A 44 13.55 2.85 16.65
C GLY A 44 14.48 3.22 15.48
N ALA A 45 14.08 4.18 14.65
CA ALA A 45 14.94 4.72 13.60
C ALA A 45 15.87 5.83 14.13
N ASP A 46 16.96 6.07 13.41
CA ASP A 46 17.91 7.12 13.69
C ASP A 46 17.24 8.51 13.65
N ALA A 47 17.44 9.30 14.69
CA ALA A 47 16.84 10.64 14.80
C ALA A 47 15.34 10.73 14.49
N LEU A 48 14.56 9.66 14.73
CA LEU A 48 13.15 9.49 14.38
C LEU A 48 12.90 9.53 12.86
N HIS A 49 13.90 9.24 12.03
CA HIS A 49 13.79 9.15 10.58
C HIS A 49 13.16 7.80 10.16
N GLY A 50 11.99 7.49 10.73
CA GLY A 50 11.24 6.28 10.46
C GLY A 50 10.50 6.32 9.12
N TYR A 51 9.68 5.28 8.87
CA TYR A 51 9.01 5.10 7.58
C TYR A 51 8.17 6.32 7.15
N ALA A 52 7.51 6.99 8.08
CA ALA A 52 6.68 8.16 7.75
C ALA A 52 7.53 9.36 7.28
N ALA A 53 8.72 9.59 7.87
CA ALA A 53 9.66 10.61 7.43
C ALA A 53 10.21 10.27 6.04
N GLN A 54 10.63 9.02 5.81
CA GLN A 54 11.14 8.55 4.53
C GLN A 54 10.08 8.62 3.41
N VAL A 55 8.84 8.25 3.68
CA VAL A 55 7.71 8.43 2.74
C VAL A 55 7.49 9.91 2.45
N SER A 56 7.64 10.79 3.45
CA SER A 56 7.51 12.24 3.26
C SER A 56 8.54 12.80 2.28
N GLU A 57 9.74 12.24 2.24
CA GLU A 57 10.81 12.63 1.30
C GLU A 57 10.53 12.21 -0.15
N THR A 58 9.63 11.23 -0.35
CA THR A 58 9.23 10.75 -1.67
C THR A 58 7.94 11.36 -2.19
N LEU A 59 7.33 12.28 -1.45
CA LEU A 59 6.12 12.97 -1.88
C LEU A 59 6.37 13.79 -3.15
N PRO A 60 5.35 13.99 -4.00
CA PRO A 60 5.47 14.81 -5.19
C PRO A 60 5.96 16.23 -4.88
N ALA A 61 6.65 16.87 -5.82
CA ALA A 61 7.19 18.20 -5.64
C ALA A 61 6.10 19.21 -5.23
N GLY A 62 6.37 19.95 -4.15
CA GLY A 62 5.45 20.93 -3.58
C GLY A 62 4.45 20.36 -2.57
N TRP A 63 4.46 19.04 -2.35
CA TRP A 63 3.68 18.44 -1.29
C TRP A 63 4.37 18.57 0.06
N GLU A 64 3.58 18.57 1.12
CA GLU A 64 4.05 18.65 2.50
C GLU A 64 3.51 17.49 3.32
N SER A 65 4.18 17.20 4.43
CA SER A 65 3.69 16.26 5.42
C SER A 65 3.71 16.84 6.83
N VAL A 66 2.87 16.30 7.69
CA VAL A 66 2.89 16.53 9.12
C VAL A 66 2.69 15.19 9.84
N ASN A 67 3.49 14.94 10.86
CA ASN A 67 3.37 13.74 11.68
C ASN A 67 2.89 14.13 13.08
N ILE A 68 1.66 13.76 13.42
CA ILE A 68 1.03 13.98 14.72
C ILE A 68 0.89 12.68 15.52
N SER A 69 1.69 11.67 15.20
CA SER A 69 1.70 10.40 15.94
C SER A 69 2.23 10.56 17.34
N VAL A 70 1.68 9.81 18.29
CA VAL A 70 2.04 9.84 19.72
C VAL A 70 2.34 8.43 20.20
N ASP A 71 3.46 8.27 20.90
CA ASP A 71 3.92 6.98 21.41
C ASP A 71 2.88 6.31 22.30
N GLY A 72 2.77 4.99 22.17
CA GLY A 72 1.87 4.17 22.97
C GLY A 72 0.39 4.31 22.64
N ASN A 73 0.01 5.19 21.70
CA ASN A 73 -1.39 5.34 21.34
C ASN A 73 -1.96 4.08 20.70
N ASN A 74 -3.20 3.77 21.06
CA ASN A 74 -4.09 2.81 20.42
C ASN A 74 -5.29 3.55 19.79
N THR A 75 -6.27 2.83 19.26
CA THR A 75 -7.44 3.45 18.62
C THR A 75 -8.27 4.34 19.57
N TYR A 76 -8.39 3.98 20.85
CA TYR A 76 -9.09 4.81 21.84
C TYR A 76 -8.38 6.13 22.09
N ASP A 77 -7.05 6.12 22.13
CA ASP A 77 -6.25 7.34 22.28
C ASP A 77 -6.39 8.24 21.05
N LEU A 78 -6.45 7.66 19.83
CA LEU A 78 -6.70 8.43 18.61
C LEU A 78 -8.08 9.12 18.69
N PHE A 79 -9.12 8.44 19.14
CA PHE A 79 -10.43 9.10 19.37
C PHE A 79 -10.35 10.20 20.42
N ALA A 80 -9.70 9.94 21.56
CA ALA A 80 -9.61 10.91 22.66
C ALA A 80 -8.94 12.23 22.28
N ARG A 81 -8.04 12.20 21.30
CA ARG A 81 -7.31 13.38 20.82
C ARG A 81 -7.72 13.85 19.42
N PHE A 82 -8.74 13.23 18.81
CA PHE A 82 -9.15 13.49 17.43
C PHE A 82 -9.49 14.98 17.21
N ASP A 83 -10.39 15.55 18.00
CA ASP A 83 -10.82 16.93 17.84
C ASP A 83 -9.71 17.94 18.14
N ARG A 84 -8.84 17.63 19.10
CA ARG A 84 -7.74 18.51 19.49
C ARG A 84 -6.60 18.51 18.49
N ASP A 85 -6.20 17.31 18.01
CA ASP A 85 -4.94 17.13 17.27
C ASP A 85 -5.18 16.93 15.77
N MET A 86 -6.23 16.18 15.38
CA MET A 86 -6.48 15.83 13.98
C MET A 86 -7.38 16.83 13.27
N THR A 87 -8.47 17.27 13.91
CA THR A 87 -9.43 18.20 13.29
C THR A 87 -8.80 19.50 12.80
N PRO A 88 -7.87 20.17 13.54
CA PRO A 88 -7.25 21.41 13.09
C PRO A 88 -6.17 21.22 12.00
N VAL A 89 -5.77 19.99 11.70
CA VAL A 89 -4.77 19.76 10.66
C VAL A 89 -5.39 19.89 9.27
N GLU A 90 -4.92 20.85 8.50
CA GLU A 90 -5.32 21.04 7.11
C GLU A 90 -4.52 20.07 6.19
N ALA A 91 -4.99 18.83 6.06
CA ALA A 91 -4.41 17.81 5.20
C ALA A 91 -5.51 17.00 4.51
N LYS A 92 -5.38 16.82 3.20
CA LYS A 92 -6.31 16.02 2.39
C LYS A 92 -6.12 14.52 2.63
N TYR A 93 -4.88 14.09 2.82
CA TYR A 93 -4.52 12.68 2.95
C TYR A 93 -4.13 12.38 4.40
N VAL A 94 -4.65 11.28 4.95
CA VAL A 94 -4.33 10.85 6.32
C VAL A 94 -3.90 9.39 6.30
N VAL A 95 -2.67 9.13 6.71
CA VAL A 95 -2.14 7.78 6.92
C VAL A 95 -2.35 7.40 8.38
N ILE A 96 -3.20 6.38 8.64
CA ILE A 96 -3.37 5.81 9.97
C ILE A 96 -2.34 4.72 10.18
N GLY A 97 -1.40 4.94 11.12
CA GLY A 97 -0.30 4.02 11.45
C GLY A 97 -0.44 3.44 12.86
N ILE A 98 -1.41 2.52 13.03
CA ILE A 98 -1.70 1.81 14.30
C ILE A 98 -1.65 0.30 14.05
N SER A 99 -1.16 -0.47 15.02
CA SER A 99 -1.09 -1.93 14.97
C SER A 99 -1.89 -2.58 16.09
N LEU A 100 -2.26 -3.84 15.92
CA LEU A 100 -2.83 -4.71 16.97
C LEU A 100 -1.96 -4.77 18.22
N GLY A 101 -0.63 -4.64 18.09
CA GLY A 101 0.27 -4.50 19.22
C GLY A 101 -0.05 -3.30 20.11
N ASN A 102 -0.50 -2.20 19.51
CA ASN A 102 -0.94 -1.01 20.24
C ASN A 102 -2.28 -1.24 20.96
N GLU A 103 -3.18 -2.06 20.42
CA GLU A 103 -4.42 -2.46 21.10
C GLU A 103 -4.15 -3.42 22.28
N GLY A 104 -2.95 -4.01 22.34
CA GLY A 104 -2.54 -4.97 23.34
C GLY A 104 -3.00 -6.39 23.00
N VAL A 105 -2.83 -6.85 21.76
CA VAL A 105 -3.22 -8.20 21.36
C VAL A 105 -2.52 -9.26 22.19
N HIS A 106 -1.23 -9.06 22.52
CA HIS A 106 -0.46 -9.97 23.37
C HIS A 106 -1.04 -10.12 24.79
N GLU A 107 -1.51 -9.01 25.36
CA GLU A 107 -2.04 -8.98 26.75
C GLU A 107 -3.53 -9.29 26.84
N LYS A 108 -4.31 -8.98 25.79
CA LYS A 108 -5.79 -8.99 25.81
C LYS A 108 -6.41 -9.96 24.78
N GLY A 109 -5.60 -10.53 23.86
CA GLY A 109 -6.03 -11.48 22.84
C GLY A 109 -7.20 -10.97 22.01
N ALA A 110 -8.22 -11.82 21.84
CA ALA A 110 -9.39 -11.53 21.02
C ALA A 110 -10.11 -10.21 21.35
N ARG A 111 -9.99 -9.69 22.58
CA ARG A 111 -10.59 -8.40 22.95
C ARG A 111 -9.91 -7.24 22.22
N ALA A 112 -8.58 -7.28 22.09
CA ALA A 112 -7.85 -6.28 21.32
C ALA A 112 -8.22 -6.34 19.83
N VAL A 113 -8.35 -7.55 19.28
CA VAL A 113 -8.80 -7.77 17.90
C VAL A 113 -10.18 -7.16 17.65
N LEU A 114 -11.14 -7.42 18.53
CA LEU A 114 -12.49 -6.85 18.45
C LEU A 114 -12.45 -5.32 18.51
N SER A 115 -11.70 -4.74 19.48
CA SER A 115 -11.57 -3.30 19.59
C SER A 115 -11.01 -2.66 18.32
N TYR A 116 -9.98 -3.25 17.73
CA TYR A 116 -9.39 -2.76 16.47
C TYR A 116 -10.42 -2.80 15.34
N LYS A 117 -11.11 -3.94 15.16
CA LYS A 117 -12.09 -4.16 14.08
C LYS A 117 -13.32 -3.27 14.20
N GLU A 118 -13.70 -2.85 15.40
CA GLU A 118 -14.80 -1.90 15.63
C GLU A 118 -14.34 -0.45 15.48
N ASN A 119 -13.19 -0.11 16.03
CA ASN A 119 -12.70 1.25 16.12
C ASN A 119 -12.13 1.79 14.80
N MET A 120 -11.33 1.00 14.08
CA MET A 120 -10.68 1.45 12.85
C MET A 120 -11.69 1.88 11.76
N PRO A 121 -12.73 1.11 11.42
CA PRO A 121 -13.74 1.55 10.46
C PRO A 121 -14.49 2.82 10.91
N ARG A 122 -14.66 3.01 12.22
CA ARG A 122 -15.25 4.23 12.77
C ARG A 122 -14.32 5.43 12.59
N LEU A 123 -13.03 5.27 12.88
CA LEU A 123 -12.03 6.32 12.70
C LEU A 123 -11.90 6.73 11.22
N ILE A 124 -11.90 5.74 10.31
CA ILE A 124 -11.90 5.96 8.86
C ILE A 124 -13.11 6.83 8.46
N ARG A 125 -14.32 6.46 8.89
CA ARG A 125 -15.54 7.25 8.58
C ARG A 125 -15.46 8.67 9.10
N MET A 126 -15.01 8.90 10.33
CA MET A 126 -14.86 10.24 10.90
C MET A 126 -13.94 11.14 10.07
N LEU A 127 -12.84 10.57 9.53
CA LEU A 127 -11.93 11.29 8.64
C LEU A 127 -12.57 11.55 7.26
N GLN A 128 -13.25 10.56 6.70
CA GLN A 128 -13.96 10.69 5.42
C GLN A 128 -15.10 11.73 5.49
N GLU A 129 -15.81 11.80 6.60
CA GLU A 129 -16.84 12.83 6.86
C GLU A 129 -16.25 14.25 6.88
N GLN A 130 -14.97 14.40 7.20
CA GLN A 130 -14.21 15.66 7.06
C GLN A 130 -13.68 15.87 5.63
N GLY A 131 -14.05 15.03 4.65
CA GLY A 131 -13.60 15.11 3.25
C GLY A 131 -12.17 14.64 3.02
N ARG A 132 -11.58 13.87 3.94
CA ARG A 132 -10.20 13.38 3.84
C ARG A 132 -10.13 12.05 3.09
N VAL A 133 -9.02 11.80 2.41
CA VAL A 133 -8.65 10.50 1.85
C VAL A 133 -7.84 9.77 2.91
N VAL A 134 -8.32 8.59 3.32
CA VAL A 134 -7.72 7.81 4.41
C VAL A 134 -6.92 6.66 3.83
N ILE A 135 -5.68 6.51 4.25
CA ILE A 135 -4.78 5.41 3.95
C ILE A 135 -4.50 4.65 5.26
N VAL A 136 -4.52 3.32 5.23
CA VAL A 136 -4.27 2.51 6.43
C VAL A 136 -3.05 1.62 6.20
N THR A 137 -2.08 1.65 7.13
CA THR A 137 -1.02 0.62 7.14
C THR A 137 -1.54 -0.68 7.75
N ASN A 138 -1.10 -1.82 7.21
CA ASN A 138 -1.34 -3.10 7.85
C ASN A 138 -0.73 -3.13 9.25
N ASN A 139 -1.24 -4.03 10.09
CA ASN A 139 -0.66 -4.31 11.39
C ASN A 139 0.70 -4.99 11.22
N TYR A 140 1.67 -4.58 12.00
CA TYR A 140 3.02 -5.13 12.01
C TYR A 140 3.26 -5.95 13.29
N PRO A 141 4.19 -6.97 13.25
CA PRO A 141 4.48 -7.80 14.41
C PRO A 141 5.30 -7.05 15.46
N ARG A 142 5.45 -7.68 16.63
CA ARG A 142 6.37 -7.28 17.69
C ARG A 142 7.22 -8.50 18.08
N ALA A 143 8.40 -8.26 18.66
CA ALA A 143 9.30 -9.35 19.03
C ALA A 143 8.79 -10.23 20.19
N ASP A 144 7.78 -9.78 20.93
CA ASP A 144 7.12 -10.52 22.02
C ASP A 144 5.88 -11.33 21.60
N PHE A 145 5.48 -11.28 20.32
CA PHE A 145 4.32 -12.03 19.84
C PHE A 145 4.55 -13.52 19.87
N ASN A 146 3.51 -14.25 20.22
CA ASN A 146 3.42 -15.71 20.15
C ASN A 146 2.63 -16.15 18.89
N GLU A 147 2.47 -17.44 18.68
CA GLU A 147 1.77 -18.00 17.51
C GLU A 147 0.32 -17.52 17.40
N VAL A 148 -0.39 -17.35 18.52
CA VAL A 148 -1.78 -16.89 18.54
C VAL A 148 -1.86 -15.42 18.13
N ASP A 149 -0.97 -14.57 18.66
CA ASP A 149 -0.89 -13.16 18.30
C ASP A 149 -0.61 -12.99 16.81
N TYR A 150 0.29 -13.83 16.26
CA TYR A 150 0.65 -13.84 14.86
C TYR A 150 -0.51 -14.28 13.96
N GLU A 151 -1.23 -15.32 14.33
CA GLU A 151 -2.42 -15.77 13.61
C GLU A 151 -3.52 -14.72 13.59
N ASP A 152 -3.76 -14.04 14.71
CA ASP A 152 -4.69 -12.92 14.81
C ASP A 152 -4.25 -11.76 13.91
N LEU A 153 -2.95 -11.43 13.89
CA LEU A 153 -2.35 -10.39 13.05
C LEU A 153 -2.58 -10.69 11.56
N CYS A 154 -2.25 -11.91 11.11
CA CYS A 154 -2.43 -12.35 9.72
C CYS A 154 -3.91 -12.35 9.31
N ALA A 155 -4.80 -12.78 10.20
CA ALA A 155 -6.23 -12.78 9.93
C ALA A 155 -6.79 -11.36 9.77
N VAL A 156 -6.42 -10.45 10.65
CA VAL A 156 -6.86 -9.04 10.58
C VAL A 156 -6.23 -8.33 9.39
N ASN A 157 -4.96 -8.58 9.06
CA ASN A 157 -4.32 -7.98 7.89
C ASN A 157 -5.01 -8.39 6.58
N LEU A 158 -5.42 -9.66 6.46
CA LEU A 158 -6.20 -10.11 5.30
C LEU A 158 -7.55 -9.39 5.20
N GLU A 159 -8.19 -9.04 6.32
CA GLU A 159 -9.43 -8.27 6.36
C GLU A 159 -9.17 -6.79 6.00
N VAL A 160 -8.14 -6.17 6.55
CA VAL A 160 -7.73 -4.78 6.28
C VAL A 160 -7.50 -4.54 4.79
N GLN A 161 -6.86 -5.46 4.09
CA GLN A 161 -6.60 -5.38 2.64
C GLN A 161 -7.86 -5.34 1.77
N GLN A 162 -9.01 -5.68 2.34
CA GLN A 162 -10.30 -5.69 1.65
C GLN A 162 -11.18 -4.47 2.01
N TRP A 163 -10.73 -3.59 2.91
CA TRP A 163 -11.44 -2.36 3.25
C TRP A 163 -11.52 -1.40 2.07
N ASP A 164 -12.54 -0.56 2.07
CA ASP A 164 -12.78 0.42 0.99
C ASP A 164 -11.96 1.71 1.17
N VAL A 165 -10.66 1.53 1.41
CA VAL A 165 -9.64 2.56 1.50
C VAL A 165 -8.30 2.02 0.96
N PRO A 166 -7.39 2.88 0.48
CA PRO A 166 -6.02 2.49 0.18
C PRO A 166 -5.34 1.88 1.41
N THR A 167 -4.65 0.78 1.24
CA THR A 167 -3.94 0.09 2.31
C THR A 167 -2.48 -0.18 1.95
N ILE A 168 -1.59 -0.21 2.95
CA ILE A 168 -0.15 -0.40 2.78
C ILE A 168 0.30 -1.61 3.58
N ASN A 169 0.91 -2.58 2.93
CA ASN A 169 1.40 -3.80 3.56
C ASN A 169 2.80 -3.63 4.15
N VAL A 170 2.92 -2.85 5.21
CA VAL A 170 4.18 -2.72 5.96
C VAL A 170 4.57 -4.02 6.68
N PHE A 171 3.61 -4.91 6.94
CA PHE A 171 3.85 -6.21 7.54
C PHE A 171 4.74 -7.10 6.66
N GLY A 172 4.36 -7.27 5.39
CA GLY A 172 5.07 -8.19 4.48
C GLY A 172 6.49 -7.75 4.10
N THR A 173 6.95 -6.58 4.57
CA THR A 173 8.33 -6.13 4.34
C THR A 173 9.27 -6.43 5.49
N ILE A 174 8.75 -6.72 6.68
CA ILE A 174 9.55 -6.93 7.92
C ILE A 174 9.31 -8.27 8.60
N ASP A 175 8.30 -9.03 8.19
CA ASP A 175 7.91 -10.29 8.80
C ASP A 175 8.99 -11.38 8.61
N ASP A 176 9.35 -12.07 9.70
CA ASP A 176 10.27 -13.22 9.69
C ASP A 176 9.57 -14.56 9.41
N GLY A 177 8.25 -14.54 9.25
CA GLY A 177 7.41 -15.74 9.06
C GLY A 177 7.14 -16.52 10.35
N ALA A 178 7.65 -16.06 11.49
CA ALA A 178 7.50 -16.69 12.81
C ALA A 178 6.87 -15.74 13.84
N GLY A 179 6.26 -14.66 13.37
CA GLY A 179 5.54 -13.72 14.21
C GLY A 179 6.35 -12.53 14.71
N ARG A 180 7.53 -12.32 14.18
CA ARG A 180 8.45 -11.25 14.59
C ARG A 180 8.95 -10.51 13.36
N TRP A 181 9.62 -9.38 13.56
CA TRP A 181 10.46 -8.85 12.51
C TRP A 181 11.78 -9.63 12.38
N ALA A 182 12.36 -9.61 11.21
CA ALA A 182 13.63 -10.26 10.95
C ALA A 182 14.74 -9.73 11.90
N GLU A 183 15.65 -10.61 12.34
CA GLU A 183 16.62 -10.27 13.39
C GLU A 183 17.44 -9.01 13.09
N HIS A 184 17.87 -8.83 11.85
CA HIS A 184 18.63 -7.65 11.43
C HIS A 184 17.81 -6.34 11.41
N MET A 185 16.47 -6.44 11.52
CA MET A 185 15.54 -5.30 11.59
C MET A 185 15.10 -4.97 13.03
N TRP A 186 15.70 -5.64 14.02
CA TRP A 186 15.42 -5.41 15.43
C TRP A 186 16.19 -4.21 15.97
N ASN A 187 15.59 -3.54 16.95
CA ASN A 187 16.23 -2.45 17.70
C ASN A 187 16.83 -2.93 19.01
N GLY A 188 17.73 -3.91 18.92
CA GLY A 188 18.43 -4.47 20.08
C GLY A 188 17.49 -5.12 21.11
N SER A 189 17.45 -4.56 22.33
CA SER A 189 16.57 -5.06 23.41
C SER A 189 15.14 -4.50 23.36
N ASP A 190 14.84 -3.59 22.43
CA ASP A 190 13.51 -3.01 22.26
C ASP A 190 12.62 -3.97 21.46
N ILE A 191 11.72 -4.65 22.16
CA ILE A 191 10.80 -5.62 21.56
C ILE A 191 9.60 -5.00 20.84
N TYR A 192 9.45 -3.66 20.86
CA TYR A 192 8.29 -2.95 20.33
C TYR A 192 8.55 -2.21 19.03
N HIS A 193 9.82 -1.87 18.74
CA HIS A 193 10.15 -0.99 17.63
C HIS A 193 11.19 -1.62 16.69
N PRO A 194 10.98 -1.54 15.36
CA PRO A 194 12.00 -1.92 14.40
C PRO A 194 13.15 -0.90 14.43
N ASN A 195 14.32 -1.30 13.94
CA ASN A 195 15.46 -0.40 13.77
C ASN A 195 15.34 0.40 12.45
N GLN A 196 16.40 1.13 12.08
CA GLN A 196 16.46 1.91 10.84
C GLN A 196 16.15 1.06 9.59
N LEU A 197 16.74 -0.14 9.46
CA LEU A 197 16.49 -1.02 8.31
C LEU A 197 15.05 -1.50 8.24
N GLY A 198 14.42 -1.79 9.38
CA GLY A 198 13.01 -2.15 9.43
C GLY A 198 12.10 -1.00 8.98
N HIS A 199 12.41 0.23 9.37
CA HIS A 199 11.69 1.42 8.90
C HIS A 199 11.89 1.68 7.41
N GLU A 200 13.08 1.45 6.85
CA GLU A 200 13.34 1.53 5.42
C GLU A 200 12.55 0.48 4.64
N ALA A 201 12.47 -0.73 5.16
CA ALA A 201 11.63 -1.78 4.59
C ALA A 201 10.14 -1.39 4.60
N MET A 202 9.63 -0.86 5.71
CA MET A 202 8.24 -0.38 5.80
C MET A 202 7.97 0.78 4.83
N ALA A 203 8.91 1.72 4.67
CA ALA A 203 8.78 2.83 3.72
C ALA A 203 8.70 2.32 2.26
N SER A 204 9.47 1.28 1.91
CA SER A 204 9.49 0.69 0.57
C SER A 204 8.16 0.06 0.15
N ALA A 205 7.25 -0.21 1.09
CA ALA A 205 5.91 -0.72 0.83
C ALA A 205 4.96 0.30 0.20
N PHE A 206 5.28 1.60 0.27
CA PHE A 206 4.46 2.66 -0.31
C PHE A 206 4.76 2.80 -1.81
N PRO A 207 3.77 2.64 -2.72
CA PRO A 207 3.94 2.99 -4.13
C PRO A 207 4.20 4.50 -4.27
N LEU A 208 5.23 4.89 -5.04
CA LEU A 208 5.66 6.29 -5.08
C LEU A 208 4.63 7.21 -5.71
N THR A 209 3.97 6.78 -6.80
CA THR A 209 3.00 7.59 -7.54
C THR A 209 1.56 7.42 -7.06
N MET A 210 1.35 6.80 -5.89
CA MET A 210 0.01 6.65 -5.33
C MET A 210 -0.65 8.00 -5.01
N TRP A 211 0.14 8.98 -4.63
CA TRP A 211 -0.33 10.31 -4.26
C TRP A 211 -0.93 11.04 -5.45
N GLU A 212 -0.22 11.05 -6.60
CA GLU A 212 -0.70 11.63 -7.86
C GLU A 212 -1.91 10.88 -8.39
N ALA A 213 -1.92 9.55 -8.30
CA ALA A 213 -3.05 8.74 -8.74
C ALA A 213 -4.32 9.04 -7.93
N MET A 214 -4.21 9.15 -6.59
CA MET A 214 -5.32 9.55 -5.73
C MET A 214 -5.75 11.00 -5.99
N GLN A 215 -4.81 11.92 -6.20
CA GLN A 215 -5.10 13.32 -6.55
C GLN A 215 -5.84 13.43 -7.89
N ALA A 216 -5.48 12.59 -8.85
CA ALA A 216 -6.18 12.48 -10.14
C ALA A 216 -7.56 11.80 -10.03
N GLY A 217 -7.97 11.36 -8.84
CA GLY A 217 -9.25 10.71 -8.60
C GLY A 217 -9.31 9.26 -9.08
N LYS A 218 -8.15 8.59 -9.25
CA LYS A 218 -8.10 7.18 -9.65
C LYS A 218 -8.77 6.32 -8.57
N PRO A 219 -9.80 5.51 -8.92
CA PRO A 219 -10.56 4.74 -7.94
C PRO A 219 -9.72 3.60 -7.34
N LEU A 220 -10.19 3.07 -6.23
CA LEU A 220 -9.70 1.80 -5.72
C LEU A 220 -9.93 0.69 -6.75
N PRO A 221 -8.97 -0.23 -6.95
CA PRO A 221 -9.13 -1.31 -7.91
C PRO A 221 -10.20 -2.31 -7.45
N GLU A 222 -11.01 -2.73 -8.41
CA GLU A 222 -11.98 -3.82 -8.27
C GLU A 222 -11.52 -5.01 -9.11
N TYR A 223 -11.87 -6.23 -8.68
CA TYR A 223 -11.51 -7.42 -9.42
C TYR A 223 -12.23 -7.46 -10.77
N ILE A 224 -11.47 -7.56 -11.86
CA ILE A 224 -11.96 -7.71 -13.22
C ILE A 224 -11.73 -9.17 -13.64
N PRO A 225 -12.79 -9.97 -13.87
CA PRO A 225 -12.66 -11.35 -14.35
C PRO A 225 -11.99 -11.38 -15.73
N THR A 226 -10.96 -12.20 -15.88
CA THR A 226 -10.23 -12.39 -17.14
C THR A 226 -10.33 -13.82 -17.67
N GLN A 227 -11.04 -14.71 -16.97
CA GLN A 227 -11.23 -16.11 -17.40
C GLN A 227 -12.00 -16.20 -18.72
N GLY A 228 -11.47 -17.00 -19.65
CA GLY A 228 -12.09 -17.21 -20.97
C GLY A 228 -11.69 -16.18 -22.03
N ASP A 229 -10.80 -15.24 -21.74
CA ASP A 229 -10.21 -14.39 -22.78
C ASP A 229 -9.10 -15.17 -23.52
N GLU A 230 -9.33 -15.43 -24.81
CA GLU A 230 -8.37 -16.12 -25.68
C GLU A 230 -7.32 -15.12 -26.27
N ASN A 231 -7.44 -13.83 -25.98
CA ASN A 231 -6.62 -12.76 -26.58
C ASN A 231 -5.53 -12.25 -25.62
N GLY A 232 -5.02 -13.07 -24.74
CA GLY A 232 -3.91 -12.74 -23.86
C GLY A 232 -2.60 -12.49 -24.62
N VAL A 233 -1.63 -11.93 -23.96
CA VAL A 233 -0.33 -11.55 -24.54
C VAL A 233 0.74 -12.58 -24.22
N GLU A 234 1.84 -12.61 -25.00
CA GLU A 234 2.94 -13.57 -24.80
C GLU A 234 4.07 -13.04 -23.91
N CYS A 235 4.26 -11.72 -23.89
CA CYS A 235 5.33 -11.12 -23.11
C CYS A 235 4.92 -9.73 -22.59
N VAL A 236 5.13 -9.53 -21.30
CA VAL A 236 4.83 -8.27 -20.59
C VAL A 236 6.04 -7.89 -19.76
N SER A 237 6.36 -6.60 -19.72
CA SER A 237 7.35 -6.07 -18.79
C SER A 237 6.93 -4.77 -18.14
N PHE A 238 7.51 -4.49 -16.97
CA PHE A 238 7.41 -3.21 -16.28
C PHE A 238 8.63 -3.01 -15.36
N VAL A 239 8.82 -1.77 -14.94
CA VAL A 239 9.84 -1.42 -13.95
C VAL A 239 9.10 -0.94 -12.70
N PRO A 240 9.25 -1.59 -11.55
CA PRO A 240 8.73 -1.08 -10.28
C PRO A 240 9.28 0.32 -9.97
N GLU A 241 8.47 1.15 -9.33
CA GLU A 241 8.85 2.52 -9.00
C GLU A 241 9.87 2.55 -7.84
N GLY A 242 11.02 3.20 -8.06
CA GLY A 242 12.06 3.35 -7.04
C GLY A 242 12.57 2.01 -6.49
N GLN A 243 12.97 2.01 -5.22
CA GLN A 243 13.48 0.80 -4.57
C GLN A 243 12.33 -0.06 -4.02
N VAL A 244 12.37 -1.36 -4.35
CA VAL A 244 11.48 -2.39 -3.80
C VAL A 244 12.34 -3.41 -3.07
N GLN A 245 12.06 -3.65 -1.79
CA GLN A 245 12.79 -4.64 -1.00
C GLN A 245 12.13 -6.02 -1.08
N SER A 246 10.83 -6.10 -0.81
CA SER A 246 10.04 -7.33 -0.90
C SER A 246 8.90 -7.16 -1.89
N TYR A 247 8.45 -8.23 -2.53
CA TYR A 247 7.35 -8.15 -3.49
C TYR A 247 6.53 -9.43 -3.58
N THR A 248 5.34 -9.29 -4.14
CA THR A 248 4.53 -10.38 -4.66
C THR A 248 4.15 -10.07 -6.10
N LEU A 249 4.50 -10.96 -7.01
CA LEU A 249 4.12 -10.92 -8.41
C LEU A 249 3.12 -12.03 -8.69
N SER A 250 1.93 -11.69 -9.18
CA SER A 250 0.97 -12.68 -9.64
C SER A 250 0.55 -12.42 -11.08
N TYR A 251 0.39 -13.47 -11.86
CA TYR A 251 -0.13 -13.40 -13.23
C TYR A 251 -0.88 -14.67 -13.61
N ILE A 252 -1.83 -14.55 -14.52
CA ILE A 252 -2.53 -15.69 -15.09
C ILE A 252 -1.95 -15.96 -16.47
N SER A 253 -1.56 -17.22 -16.71
CA SER A 253 -1.12 -17.70 -18.02
C SER A 253 -1.73 -19.07 -18.28
N ALA A 254 -2.39 -19.23 -19.42
CA ALA A 254 -3.07 -20.48 -19.81
C ALA A 254 -3.89 -21.08 -18.64
N ASP A 255 -4.81 -20.31 -18.05
CA ASP A 255 -5.72 -20.71 -16.96
C ASP A 255 -5.05 -21.03 -15.60
N THR A 256 -3.75 -20.81 -15.47
CA THR A 256 -3.03 -21.02 -14.21
C THR A 256 -2.63 -19.67 -13.61
N LEU A 257 -3.00 -19.43 -12.35
CA LEU A 257 -2.50 -18.32 -11.56
C LEU A 257 -1.13 -18.70 -11.00
N TYR A 258 -0.10 -18.06 -11.49
CA TYR A 258 1.24 -18.13 -10.93
C TYR A 258 1.44 -16.99 -9.93
N THR A 259 2.03 -17.28 -8.78
CA THR A 259 2.38 -16.26 -7.79
C THR A 259 3.81 -16.49 -7.32
N GLU A 260 4.65 -15.48 -7.45
CA GLU A 260 5.99 -15.43 -6.89
C GLU A 260 6.01 -14.45 -5.71
N VAL A 261 6.47 -14.90 -4.55
CA VAL A 261 6.59 -14.09 -3.34
C VAL A 261 8.06 -14.03 -2.95
N TYR A 262 8.63 -12.85 -2.91
CA TYR A 262 9.97 -12.60 -2.41
C TYR A 262 9.94 -11.77 -1.13
N SER A 263 10.56 -12.26 -0.08
CA SER A 263 10.77 -11.56 1.19
C SER A 263 12.26 -11.30 1.39
N ALA A 264 12.65 -10.03 1.37
CA ALA A 264 14.01 -9.62 1.72
C ALA A 264 14.29 -9.86 3.21
N ALA A 265 13.30 -9.65 4.08
CA ALA A 265 13.41 -9.91 5.50
C ALA A 265 13.80 -11.36 5.82
N GLN A 266 13.25 -12.32 5.08
CA GLN A 266 13.50 -13.74 5.24
C GLN A 266 14.57 -14.27 4.27
N GLN A 267 15.00 -13.49 3.28
CA GLN A 267 15.87 -13.91 2.18
C GLN A 267 15.33 -15.16 1.48
N LYS A 268 14.01 -15.19 1.24
CA LYS A 268 13.30 -16.35 0.70
C LYS A 268 12.46 -15.97 -0.52
N LEU A 269 12.34 -16.94 -1.42
CA LEU A 269 11.49 -16.86 -2.59
C LEU A 269 10.57 -18.08 -2.61
N TRP A 270 9.28 -17.86 -2.71
CA TRP A 270 8.26 -18.91 -2.88
C TRP A 270 7.57 -18.74 -4.22
N GLN A 271 7.23 -19.86 -4.83
CA GLN A 271 6.48 -19.93 -6.08
C GLN A 271 5.26 -20.80 -5.90
N TYR A 272 4.13 -20.32 -6.35
CA TYR A 272 2.84 -20.97 -6.23
C TYR A 272 2.18 -21.11 -7.61
N ALA A 273 1.38 -22.18 -7.78
CA ALA A 273 0.46 -22.35 -8.90
C ALA A 273 -0.95 -22.59 -8.34
N ASN A 274 -1.91 -21.75 -8.74
CA ASN A 274 -3.29 -21.79 -8.22
C ASN A 274 -3.36 -21.79 -6.67
N GLY A 275 -2.47 -21.05 -6.03
CA GLY A 275 -2.36 -20.97 -4.58
C GLY A 275 -1.61 -22.13 -3.90
N GLN A 276 -1.20 -23.16 -4.62
CA GLN A 276 -0.43 -24.27 -4.06
C GLN A 276 1.07 -24.01 -4.22
N LEU A 277 1.84 -24.18 -3.13
CA LEU A 277 3.29 -24.04 -3.13
C LEU A 277 3.91 -25.09 -4.05
N VAL A 278 4.71 -24.66 -5.03
CA VAL A 278 5.40 -25.53 -5.99
C VAL A 278 6.91 -25.50 -5.82
N ALA A 279 7.47 -24.40 -5.34
CA ALA A 279 8.90 -24.27 -5.05
C ALA A 279 9.17 -23.23 -3.97
N ALA A 280 10.26 -23.41 -3.23
CA ALA A 280 10.81 -22.44 -2.30
C ALA A 280 12.35 -22.47 -2.38
N SER A 281 12.97 -21.29 -2.23
CA SER A 281 14.42 -21.11 -2.21
C SER A 281 14.79 -20.19 -1.07
N GLU A 282 15.91 -20.47 -0.39
CA GLU A 282 16.44 -19.69 0.74
C GLU A 282 17.79 -19.04 0.38
N GLY A 283 18.20 -18.07 1.16
CA GLY A 283 19.46 -17.33 0.94
C GLY A 283 19.44 -16.48 -0.33
N ILE A 284 18.25 -16.03 -0.74
CA ILE A 284 18.07 -15.20 -1.94
C ILE A 284 18.25 -13.74 -1.56
N ASP A 285 19.24 -13.10 -2.17
CA ASP A 285 19.38 -11.63 -2.17
C ASP A 285 19.13 -11.16 -3.61
N LYS A 286 18.00 -10.48 -3.82
CA LYS A 286 17.52 -10.12 -5.15
C LYS A 286 17.26 -8.63 -5.24
N ALA A 287 18.03 -7.94 -6.05
CA ALA A 287 17.69 -6.60 -6.49
C ALA A 287 16.49 -6.65 -7.45
N VAL A 288 15.46 -5.90 -7.17
CA VAL A 288 14.26 -5.82 -8.01
C VAL A 288 14.45 -4.76 -9.08
N GLY A 289 14.69 -5.19 -10.31
CA GLY A 289 14.82 -4.33 -11.49
C GLY A 289 13.62 -4.50 -12.43
N THR A 290 13.88 -4.48 -13.74
CA THR A 290 12.84 -4.76 -14.73
C THR A 290 12.27 -6.16 -14.53
N ILE A 291 10.96 -6.25 -14.38
CA ILE A 291 10.22 -7.51 -14.32
C ILE A 291 9.72 -7.83 -15.72
N THR A 292 10.03 -9.02 -16.20
CA THR A 292 9.58 -9.53 -17.50
C THR A 292 8.89 -10.86 -17.28
N ILE A 293 7.63 -10.95 -17.72
CA ILE A 293 6.82 -12.17 -17.68
C ILE A 293 6.69 -12.68 -19.10
N GLN A 294 7.07 -13.94 -19.31
CA GLN A 294 6.88 -14.65 -20.57
C GLN A 294 5.98 -15.87 -20.33
N GLY A 295 5.01 -16.06 -21.18
CA GLY A 295 4.05 -17.16 -21.04
C GLY A 295 3.14 -17.28 -22.25
N ASN A 296 2.27 -18.26 -22.22
CA ASN A 296 1.24 -18.43 -23.23
C ASN A 296 -0.03 -17.77 -22.71
N ASN A 297 -0.53 -16.80 -23.47
CA ASN A 297 -1.83 -16.21 -23.18
C ASN A 297 -1.91 -15.59 -21.75
N ILE A 298 -1.05 -14.60 -21.49
CA ILE A 298 -1.04 -13.88 -20.21
C ILE A 298 -2.25 -12.93 -20.17
N HIS A 299 -3.13 -13.10 -19.18
CA HIS A 299 -4.38 -12.33 -19.05
C HIS A 299 -4.35 -11.26 -17.97
N GLN A 300 -3.56 -11.48 -16.92
CA GLN A 300 -3.61 -10.60 -15.75
C GLN A 300 -2.22 -10.50 -15.13
N VAL A 301 -1.85 -9.30 -14.72
CA VAL A 301 -0.63 -9.05 -13.94
C VAL A 301 -0.98 -8.20 -12.74
N LEU A 302 -0.53 -8.67 -11.55
CA LEU A 302 -0.58 -7.93 -10.30
C LEU A 302 0.82 -7.88 -9.70
N PHE A 303 1.23 -6.71 -9.24
CA PHE A 303 2.48 -6.53 -8.53
C PHE A 303 2.26 -5.73 -7.25
N TYR A 304 2.73 -6.29 -6.15
CA TYR A 304 2.64 -5.73 -4.80
C TYR A 304 4.03 -5.48 -4.26
N ARG A 305 4.22 -4.38 -3.55
CA ARG A 305 5.50 -3.97 -2.95
C ARG A 305 5.75 -4.60 -1.57
N ALA A 306 5.23 -5.79 -1.32
CA ALA A 306 5.41 -6.54 -0.09
C ALA A 306 5.28 -8.04 -0.33
N ALA A 307 5.91 -8.85 0.50
CA ALA A 307 5.71 -10.29 0.53
C ALA A 307 4.34 -10.62 1.12
N MET A 308 3.56 -11.43 0.43
CA MET A 308 2.30 -11.99 0.92
C MET A 308 2.56 -13.22 1.78
N THR A 309 1.75 -13.39 2.82
CA THR A 309 1.62 -14.65 3.54
C THR A 309 0.95 -15.71 2.66
N GLU A 310 1.12 -16.98 3.00
CA GLU A 310 0.42 -18.08 2.32
C GLU A 310 -1.10 -17.90 2.36
N ARG A 311 -1.65 -17.37 3.46
CA ARG A 311 -3.08 -17.06 3.61
C ARG A 311 -3.56 -16.03 2.57
N GLU A 312 -2.76 -15.00 2.31
CA GLU A 312 -3.04 -13.97 1.30
C GLU A 312 -2.92 -14.54 -0.12
N VAL A 313 -1.91 -15.36 -0.40
CA VAL A 313 -1.77 -16.08 -1.68
C VAL A 313 -2.98 -16.97 -1.94
N HIS A 314 -3.44 -17.71 -0.94
CA HIS A 314 -4.67 -18.52 -1.05
C HIS A 314 -5.93 -17.67 -1.26
N ALA A 315 -6.01 -16.48 -0.65
CA ALA A 315 -7.14 -15.57 -0.87
C ALA A 315 -7.13 -15.02 -2.30
N LEU A 316 -5.96 -14.63 -2.81
CA LEU A 316 -5.77 -14.17 -4.18
C LEU A 316 -6.15 -15.27 -5.19
N ALA A 317 -5.73 -16.51 -4.94
CA ALA A 317 -6.08 -17.66 -5.80
C ALA A 317 -7.57 -17.98 -5.81
N ARG A 318 -8.32 -17.53 -4.80
CA ARG A 318 -9.80 -17.62 -4.76
C ARG A 318 -10.49 -16.38 -5.35
N GLY A 319 -9.77 -15.53 -6.07
CA GLY A 319 -10.32 -14.34 -6.72
C GLY A 319 -10.62 -13.18 -5.75
N LYS A 320 -9.99 -13.15 -4.56
CA LYS A 320 -10.09 -11.98 -3.68
C LYS A 320 -9.21 -10.87 -4.19
N MET A 321 -9.77 -9.66 -4.35
CA MET A 321 -8.97 -8.48 -4.64
C MET A 321 -8.28 -8.01 -3.36
N LEU A 322 -6.95 -8.15 -3.31
CA LEU A 322 -6.11 -7.60 -2.26
C LEU A 322 -5.52 -6.29 -2.76
N ARG A 323 -5.50 -5.26 -1.90
CA ARG A 323 -5.17 -3.89 -2.33
C ARG A 323 -3.91 -3.32 -1.68
N SER A 324 -3.42 -3.96 -0.59
CA SER A 324 -2.30 -3.41 0.17
C SER A 324 -1.00 -3.39 -0.64
N SER A 325 -0.46 -2.19 -0.80
CA SER A 325 0.78 -1.95 -1.57
C SER A 325 0.72 -2.43 -3.03
N LEU A 326 -0.47 -2.46 -3.63
CA LEU A 326 -0.65 -2.84 -5.02
C LEU A 326 -0.16 -1.72 -5.93
N GLU A 327 0.89 -1.98 -6.70
CA GLU A 327 1.49 -1.02 -7.64
C GLU A 327 1.01 -1.24 -9.08
N ILE A 328 0.84 -2.50 -9.49
CA ILE A 328 0.35 -2.86 -10.82
C ILE A 328 -0.87 -3.77 -10.69
N TYR A 329 -1.92 -3.43 -11.42
CA TYR A 329 -3.04 -4.31 -11.72
C TYR A 329 -3.49 -4.09 -13.16
N CYS A 330 -3.04 -4.96 -14.05
CA CYS A 330 -3.40 -4.96 -15.48
C CYS A 330 -4.14 -6.24 -15.82
N PRO A 331 -5.44 -6.21 -16.10
CA PRO A 331 -6.21 -7.37 -16.58
C PRO A 331 -5.78 -7.84 -17.97
N LEU A 332 -5.13 -6.99 -18.78
CA LEU A 332 -4.65 -7.26 -20.15
C LEU A 332 -5.74 -7.73 -21.14
N LEU A 333 -7.01 -7.39 -20.89
CA LEU A 333 -8.11 -7.75 -21.77
C LEU A 333 -7.92 -7.16 -23.16
N CYS A 334 -7.91 -8.02 -24.18
CA CYS A 334 -7.66 -7.63 -25.57
C CYS A 334 -6.34 -6.81 -25.75
N GLY A 335 -5.33 -7.06 -24.92
CA GLY A 335 -4.06 -6.33 -24.97
C GLY A 335 -4.09 -4.92 -24.36
N ASP A 336 -5.14 -4.58 -23.60
CA ASP A 336 -5.20 -3.30 -22.87
C ASP A 336 -4.19 -3.30 -21.71
N THR A 337 -3.28 -2.32 -21.71
CA THR A 337 -2.23 -2.15 -20.68
C THR A 337 -2.63 -1.19 -19.56
N THR A 338 -3.90 -0.82 -19.46
CA THR A 338 -4.38 0.06 -18.40
C THR A 338 -4.07 -0.53 -17.03
N ASN A 339 -3.31 0.22 -16.23
CA ASN A 339 -3.07 -0.13 -14.84
C ASN A 339 -4.23 0.35 -13.98
N TYR A 340 -4.95 -0.55 -13.35
CA TYR A 340 -6.09 -0.26 -12.46
C TYR A 340 -5.71 -0.08 -10.99
N ALA A 341 -4.45 -0.35 -10.59
CA ALA A 341 -3.96 0.02 -9.26
C ALA A 341 -3.93 1.53 -9.08
N GLN A 342 -4.03 2.01 -7.85
CA GLN A 342 -3.93 3.44 -7.54
C GLN A 342 -2.49 3.96 -7.60
N THR A 343 -1.86 3.79 -8.76
CA THR A 343 -0.51 4.28 -9.11
C THR A 343 -0.50 4.78 -10.54
N MET A 344 0.57 5.46 -10.94
CA MET A 344 0.77 5.94 -12.31
C MET A 344 1.71 5.04 -13.12
N ASN A 345 2.19 3.94 -12.54
CA ASN A 345 3.10 3.01 -13.21
C ASN A 345 2.45 2.35 -14.43
N CYS A 346 3.27 1.95 -15.40
CA CYS A 346 2.84 1.42 -16.70
C CYS A 346 3.40 0.03 -16.97
N VAL A 347 2.65 -0.74 -17.75
CA VAL A 347 3.03 -2.06 -18.28
C VAL A 347 3.25 -1.94 -19.78
N THR A 348 4.28 -2.64 -20.28
CA THR A 348 4.60 -2.70 -21.71
C THR A 348 4.40 -4.11 -22.24
N ILE A 349 3.65 -4.24 -23.34
CA ILE A 349 3.51 -5.50 -24.08
C ILE A 349 4.60 -5.57 -25.14
N HIS A 350 5.27 -6.71 -25.25
CA HIS A 350 6.23 -7.00 -26.31
C HIS A 350 5.58 -7.97 -27.30
N ASN A 351 5.25 -7.48 -28.47
CA ASN A 351 4.81 -8.32 -29.57
C ASN A 351 6.05 -8.91 -30.27
N LYS A 352 6.01 -10.20 -30.60
CA LYS A 352 7.04 -10.84 -31.43
C LYS A 352 6.97 -10.38 -32.87
#